data_c1e8e2e95978a2b672acad65fabd80ed
#
_entry.id   c1e8e2e95978a2b672acad65fabd80ed
#
_cell.length_a   1.000
_cell.length_b   1.000
_cell.length_c   1.000
_cell.angle_alpha   90.00
_cell.angle_beta   90.00
_cell.angle_gamma   90.00
#
_symmetry.space_group_name_H-M   'P 1'
#
loop_
_entity.id
_entity.type
_entity.pdbx_description
1 polymer ?
#
loop_
_entity_poly.entity_id
_entity_poly.type
_entity_poly.pdbx_seq_one_letter_code
_entity_poly.pdbx_strand_id
1 'polypeptide(L)'
;MAVDLDQIHAIVERVAASSGLEVVEIELRGGGKSRMLRIFIDKPGGVTHEDCASVSREVSTIFDVEDAMPGGAYTLEVSSPGLDRKLFRAADFERFQGSRLKLTTKEPVNGNRHFEGRLEHFAEGRLTLDITEARKKFRPKEGTAERLEIELANVEKANLVPEI
;
A
#
# COMPACT_ATOMS: atom_id res chain seq x y z
N MET A 1 13.56 -22.39 -13.33
CA MET A 1 12.10 -22.27 -13.31
C MET A 1 11.69 -20.90 -12.77
N ALA A 2 10.70 -20.32 -13.40
CA ALA A 2 10.24 -19.00 -13.03
C ALA A 2 9.33 -19.06 -11.81
N VAL A 3 9.42 -18.02 -10.97
CA VAL A 3 8.52 -17.85 -9.84
C VAL A 3 7.15 -17.38 -10.38
N ASP A 4 6.09 -18.00 -9.93
CA ASP A 4 4.72 -17.59 -10.27
C ASP A 4 4.21 -16.61 -9.21
N LEU A 5 4.22 -15.32 -9.53
CA LEU A 5 3.80 -14.28 -8.61
C LEU A 5 2.32 -14.40 -8.24
N ASP A 6 1.48 -14.87 -9.15
CA ASP A 6 0.05 -15.07 -8.86
C ASP A 6 -0.14 -16.15 -7.80
N GLN A 7 0.63 -17.23 -7.88
CA GLN A 7 0.63 -18.30 -6.88
C GLN A 7 1.08 -17.75 -5.52
N ILE A 8 2.14 -16.96 -5.50
CA ILE A 8 2.65 -16.34 -4.27
C ILE A 8 1.59 -15.44 -3.65
N HIS A 9 0.98 -14.56 -4.44
CA HIS A 9 -0.08 -13.67 -3.97
C HIS A 9 -1.26 -14.44 -3.38
N ALA A 10 -1.70 -15.50 -4.05
CA ALA A 10 -2.83 -16.31 -3.59
C ALA A 10 -2.53 -16.96 -2.24
N ILE A 11 -1.33 -17.50 -2.07
CA ILE A 11 -0.92 -18.15 -0.82
C ILE A 11 -0.85 -17.13 0.31
N VAL A 12 -0.17 -16.01 0.08
CA VAL A 12 0.02 -14.97 1.10
C VAL A 12 -1.31 -14.37 1.52
N GLU A 13 -2.19 -14.08 0.58
CA GLU A 13 -3.51 -13.52 0.89
C GLU A 13 -4.37 -14.49 1.69
N ARG A 14 -4.32 -15.79 1.37
CA ARG A 14 -5.04 -16.81 2.11
C ARG A 14 -4.56 -16.90 3.56
N VAL A 15 -3.24 -16.89 3.77
CA VAL A 15 -2.66 -16.94 5.11
C VAL A 15 -3.03 -15.70 5.91
N ALA A 16 -2.87 -14.52 5.31
CA ALA A 16 -3.19 -13.25 5.97
C ALA A 16 -4.68 -13.19 6.36
N ALA A 17 -5.56 -13.56 5.45
CA ALA A 17 -7.00 -13.55 5.70
C ALA A 17 -7.39 -14.44 6.87
N SER A 18 -6.76 -15.62 7.01
CA SER A 18 -7.06 -16.54 8.10
C SER A 18 -6.70 -15.96 9.47
N SER A 19 -5.85 -14.95 9.52
CA SER A 19 -5.42 -14.28 10.75
C SER A 19 -6.02 -12.88 10.90
N GLY A 20 -6.96 -12.51 10.05
CA GLY A 20 -7.57 -11.18 10.08
C GLY A 20 -6.65 -10.07 9.61
N LEU A 21 -5.66 -10.40 8.80
CA LEU A 21 -4.67 -9.45 8.30
C LEU A 21 -4.92 -9.14 6.83
N GLU A 22 -4.42 -7.99 6.41
CA GLU A 22 -4.49 -7.51 5.04
C GLU A 22 -3.09 -7.53 4.42
N VAL A 23 -2.97 -7.96 3.17
CA VAL A 23 -1.72 -7.87 2.43
C VAL A 23 -1.68 -6.52 1.73
N VAL A 24 -0.68 -5.70 2.06
CA VAL A 24 -0.53 -4.36 1.49
C VAL A 24 0.32 -4.40 0.23
N GLU A 25 1.44 -5.11 0.28
CA GLU A 25 2.38 -5.17 -0.83
C GLU A 25 3.23 -6.42 -0.73
N ILE A 26 3.62 -6.98 -1.88
CA ILE A 26 4.57 -8.08 -1.96
C ILE A 26 5.67 -7.66 -2.93
N GLU A 27 6.93 -7.69 -2.48
CA GLU A 27 8.08 -7.34 -3.30
C GLU A 27 9.00 -8.55 -3.46
N LEU A 28 9.34 -8.90 -4.69
CA LEU A 28 10.37 -9.90 -4.97
C LEU A 28 11.59 -9.14 -5.48
N ARG A 29 12.69 -9.23 -4.74
CA ARG A 29 13.92 -8.52 -5.05
C ARG A 29 15.10 -9.48 -5.14
N GLY A 30 16.14 -9.03 -5.85
CA GLY A 30 17.38 -9.78 -6.01
C GLY A 30 17.26 -10.91 -7.00
N GLY A 31 18.35 -11.63 -7.18
CA GLY A 31 18.43 -12.75 -8.09
C GLY A 31 19.45 -13.77 -7.64
N GLY A 32 19.43 -14.97 -8.22
CA GLY A 32 20.35 -16.03 -7.88
C GLY A 32 20.25 -16.42 -6.41
N LYS A 33 21.38 -16.31 -5.69
CA LYS A 33 21.45 -16.68 -4.27
C LYS A 33 20.96 -15.61 -3.32
N SER A 34 20.65 -14.39 -3.84
CA SER A 34 20.27 -13.24 -3.02
C SER A 34 18.81 -12.89 -3.14
N ARG A 35 17.96 -13.87 -3.48
CA ARG A 35 16.53 -13.60 -3.61
C ARG A 35 15.90 -13.27 -2.27
N MET A 36 15.06 -12.22 -2.26
CA MET A 36 14.32 -11.81 -1.09
C MET A 36 12.85 -11.59 -1.46
N LEU A 37 11.95 -12.19 -0.71
CA LEU A 37 10.53 -11.92 -0.81
C LEU A 37 10.13 -11.13 0.43
N ARG A 38 9.64 -9.93 0.23
CA ARG A 38 9.18 -9.06 1.32
C ARG A 38 7.67 -8.91 1.24
N ILE A 39 7.01 -9.17 2.35
CA ILE A 39 5.55 -9.10 2.46
C ILE A 39 5.19 -8.04 3.49
N PHE A 40 4.37 -7.07 3.09
CA PHE A 40 3.85 -6.05 4.00
C PHE A 40 2.41 -6.39 4.34
N ILE A 41 2.12 -6.52 5.64
CA ILE A 41 0.78 -6.83 6.16
C ILE A 41 0.32 -5.73 7.09
N ASP A 42 -1.00 -5.58 7.23
CA ASP A 42 -1.58 -4.58 8.10
C ASP A 42 -2.91 -5.07 8.67
N LYS A 43 -3.38 -4.42 9.74
CA LYS A 43 -4.72 -4.63 10.30
C LYS A 43 -5.13 -3.40 11.10
N PRO A 44 -6.43 -3.20 11.36
CA PRO A 44 -6.87 -2.13 12.25
C PRO A 44 -6.19 -2.24 13.61
N GLY A 45 -5.62 -1.14 14.08
CA GLY A 45 -4.90 -1.13 15.35
C GLY A 45 -3.41 -1.47 15.24
N GLY A 46 -2.95 -1.87 14.05
CA GLY A 46 -1.55 -2.17 13.80
C GLY A 46 -1.18 -3.63 13.96
N VAL A 47 -0.05 -4.00 13.37
CA VAL A 47 0.46 -5.37 13.34
C VAL A 47 1.50 -5.55 14.43
N THR A 48 1.47 -6.70 15.12
CA THR A 48 2.45 -7.05 16.14
C THR A 48 3.59 -7.89 15.56
N HIS A 49 4.68 -8.03 16.33
CA HIS A 49 5.76 -8.94 15.94
C HIS A 49 5.28 -10.37 15.82
N GLU A 50 4.36 -10.78 16.69
CA GLU A 50 3.78 -12.14 16.64
C GLU A 50 2.96 -12.34 15.37
N ASP A 51 2.21 -11.33 14.93
CA ASP A 51 1.48 -11.39 13.67
C ASP A 51 2.43 -11.66 12.50
N CYS A 52 3.53 -10.92 12.44
CA CYS A 52 4.54 -11.08 11.39
C CYS A 52 5.20 -12.45 11.45
N ALA A 53 5.55 -12.91 12.63
CA ALA A 53 6.20 -14.20 12.83
C ALA A 53 5.28 -15.36 12.43
N SER A 54 4.00 -15.26 12.79
CA SER A 54 3.00 -16.27 12.45
C SER A 54 2.80 -16.38 10.95
N VAL A 55 2.65 -15.25 10.26
CA VAL A 55 2.51 -15.23 8.80
C VAL A 55 3.75 -15.80 8.14
N SER A 56 4.94 -15.40 8.61
CA SER A 56 6.21 -15.89 8.07
C SER A 56 6.30 -17.41 8.15
N ARG A 57 5.96 -18.00 9.31
CA ARG A 57 6.00 -19.44 9.50
C ARG A 57 5.03 -20.19 8.60
N GLU A 58 3.78 -19.71 8.52
CA GLU A 58 2.76 -20.36 7.70
C GLU A 58 3.06 -20.26 6.21
N VAL A 59 3.47 -19.08 5.76
CA VAL A 59 3.82 -18.85 4.35
C VAL A 59 5.02 -19.72 3.96
N SER A 60 6.04 -19.77 4.81
CA SER A 60 7.23 -20.56 4.54
C SER A 60 6.91 -22.05 4.40
N THR A 61 6.04 -22.56 5.29
CA THR A 61 5.61 -23.96 5.24
C THR A 61 4.86 -24.28 3.95
N ILE A 62 3.92 -23.42 3.57
CA ILE A 62 3.14 -23.61 2.33
C ILE A 62 4.04 -23.49 1.09
N PHE A 63 4.96 -22.54 1.09
CA PHE A 63 5.90 -22.38 -0.01
C PHE A 63 6.75 -23.62 -0.22
N ASP A 64 7.18 -24.27 0.87
CA ASP A 64 7.96 -25.49 0.78
C ASP A 64 7.12 -26.64 0.23
N VAL A 65 5.87 -26.77 0.69
CA VAL A 65 4.96 -27.84 0.24
C VAL A 65 4.57 -27.67 -1.22
N GLU A 66 4.28 -26.45 -1.65
CA GLU A 66 3.80 -26.16 -3.02
C GLU A 66 4.91 -25.74 -3.97
N ASP A 67 6.15 -25.75 -3.50
CA ASP A 67 7.33 -25.32 -4.29
C ASP A 67 7.10 -23.97 -4.98
N ALA A 68 6.61 -23.00 -4.21
CA ALA A 68 6.28 -21.67 -4.73
C ALA A 68 7.51 -20.81 -5.04
N MET A 69 8.65 -21.12 -4.42
CA MET A 69 9.91 -20.42 -4.65
C MET A 69 10.96 -21.38 -5.21
N PRO A 70 10.76 -21.88 -6.45
CA PRO A 70 11.72 -22.82 -7.04
C PRO A 70 13.07 -22.14 -7.34
N GLY A 71 14.12 -22.93 -7.41
CA GLY A 71 15.43 -22.42 -7.78
C GLY A 71 16.39 -22.20 -6.62
N GLY A 72 16.07 -22.68 -5.41
CA GLY A 72 16.98 -22.67 -4.28
C GLY A 72 16.61 -21.70 -3.17
N ALA A 73 17.60 -21.27 -2.40
CA ALA A 73 17.39 -20.48 -1.20
C ALA A 73 16.85 -19.07 -1.49
N TYR A 74 16.05 -18.58 -0.57
CA TYR A 74 15.52 -17.23 -0.58
C TYR A 74 15.36 -16.73 0.86
N THR A 75 15.29 -15.42 1.04
CA THR A 75 14.99 -14.82 2.33
C THR A 75 13.53 -14.36 2.33
N LEU A 76 12.78 -14.71 3.36
CA LEU A 76 11.41 -14.26 3.54
C LEU A 76 11.37 -13.24 4.66
N GLU A 77 10.83 -12.06 4.36
CA GLU A 77 10.67 -11.00 5.34
C GLU A 77 9.20 -10.56 5.37
N VAL A 78 8.60 -10.54 6.57
CA VAL A 78 7.22 -10.08 6.79
C VAL A 78 7.28 -8.90 7.75
N SER A 79 6.69 -7.79 7.36
CA SER A 79 6.69 -6.59 8.20
C SER A 79 5.42 -5.77 8.00
N SER A 80 5.28 -4.71 8.81
CA SER A 80 4.22 -3.73 8.63
C SER A 80 4.71 -2.62 7.68
N PRO A 81 3.78 -1.92 7.01
CA PRO A 81 4.17 -0.84 6.09
C PRO A 81 4.70 0.42 6.79
N GLY A 82 4.59 0.50 8.12
CA GLY A 82 5.00 1.68 8.86
C GLY A 82 3.97 2.80 8.79
N LEU A 83 4.40 4.02 9.12
CA LEU A 83 3.51 5.18 9.19
C LEU A 83 3.15 5.75 7.82
N ASP A 84 4.00 5.53 6.82
CA ASP A 84 3.79 6.02 5.47
C ASP A 84 3.26 4.92 4.54
N ARG A 85 2.21 4.24 4.98
CA ARG A 85 1.61 3.14 4.26
C ARG A 85 1.23 3.52 2.83
N LYS A 86 1.58 2.67 1.88
CA LYS A 86 1.18 2.83 0.47
C LYS A 86 -0.27 2.41 0.25
N LEU A 87 -0.94 3.09 -0.66
CA LEU A 87 -2.33 2.80 -1.04
C LEU A 87 -2.36 2.39 -2.51
N PHE A 88 -2.98 1.25 -2.80
CA PHE A 88 -2.99 0.69 -4.15
C PHE A 88 -4.38 0.48 -4.73
N ARG A 89 -5.36 0.09 -3.90
CA ARG A 89 -6.69 -0.36 -4.34
C ARG A 89 -7.79 0.59 -3.91
N ALA A 90 -8.93 0.47 -4.58
CA ALA A 90 -10.12 1.23 -4.17
C ALA A 90 -10.45 1.03 -2.69
N ALA A 91 -10.35 -0.21 -2.21
CA ALA A 91 -10.61 -0.51 -0.79
C ALA A 91 -9.69 0.26 0.15
N ASP A 92 -8.43 0.49 -0.23
CA ASP A 92 -7.50 1.27 0.58
C ASP A 92 -7.97 2.72 0.70
N PHE A 93 -8.38 3.32 -0.41
CA PHE A 93 -8.85 4.70 -0.40
C PHE A 93 -10.17 4.84 0.35
N GLU A 94 -11.05 3.86 0.25
CA GLU A 94 -12.29 3.84 1.04
C GLU A 94 -12.00 3.79 2.55
N ARG A 95 -11.05 2.94 2.94
CA ARG A 95 -10.67 2.77 4.34
C ARG A 95 -10.06 4.02 4.95
N PHE A 96 -9.24 4.72 4.17
CA PHE A 96 -8.47 5.85 4.67
C PHE A 96 -9.08 7.21 4.34
N GLN A 97 -10.38 7.26 4.08
CA GLN A 97 -11.09 8.54 3.99
C GLN A 97 -10.91 9.30 5.31
N GLY A 98 -10.63 10.59 5.22
CA GLY A 98 -10.31 11.43 6.38
C GLY A 98 -8.84 11.52 6.70
N SER A 99 -7.99 10.72 6.05
CA SER A 99 -6.55 10.73 6.29
C SER A 99 -5.82 11.63 5.30
N ARG A 100 -4.64 12.09 5.70
CA ARG A 100 -3.79 12.89 4.83
C ARG A 100 -2.97 11.97 3.92
N LEU A 101 -2.96 12.30 2.63
CA LEU A 101 -2.29 11.53 1.59
C LEU A 101 -1.28 12.38 0.84
N LYS A 102 -0.28 11.68 0.30
CA LYS A 102 0.62 12.22 -0.69
C LYS A 102 0.52 11.31 -1.91
N LEU A 103 0.31 11.89 -3.09
CA LEU A 103 0.18 11.08 -4.29
C LEU A 103 0.84 11.72 -5.51
N THR A 104 1.14 10.88 -6.49
CA THR A 104 1.65 11.28 -7.80
C THR A 104 0.69 10.75 -8.86
N THR A 105 0.32 11.58 -9.82
CA THR A 105 -0.55 11.18 -10.92
C THR A 105 0.27 10.78 -12.14
N LYS A 106 -0.34 9.98 -13.02
CA LYS A 106 0.25 9.57 -14.30
C LYS A 106 0.22 10.74 -15.27
N GLU A 107 -0.94 11.40 -15.37
CA GLU A 107 -1.15 12.58 -16.19
C GLU A 107 -1.28 13.82 -15.32
N PRO A 108 -0.75 14.97 -15.75
CA PRO A 108 -0.88 16.19 -14.97
C PRO A 108 -2.34 16.60 -14.74
N VAL A 109 -2.63 17.06 -13.54
CA VAL A 109 -3.93 17.65 -13.18
C VAL A 109 -3.65 19.10 -12.81
N ASN A 110 -4.27 20.03 -13.52
CA ASN A 110 -4.01 21.46 -13.35
C ASN A 110 -2.52 21.83 -13.43
N GLY A 111 -1.79 21.12 -14.30
CA GLY A 111 -0.37 21.39 -14.53
C GLY A 111 0.59 20.72 -13.55
N ASN A 112 0.09 19.95 -12.59
CA ASN A 112 0.91 19.28 -11.58
C ASN A 112 0.63 17.79 -11.52
N ARG A 113 1.64 17.03 -11.12
CA ARG A 113 1.53 15.59 -10.91
C ARG A 113 1.68 15.19 -9.44
N HIS A 114 2.20 16.08 -8.59
CA HIS A 114 2.45 15.80 -7.18
C HIS A 114 1.46 16.56 -6.31
N PHE A 115 0.75 15.84 -5.44
CA PHE A 115 -0.26 16.42 -4.58
C PHE A 115 -0.14 15.89 -3.15
N GLU A 116 -0.45 16.74 -2.19
CA GLU A 116 -0.57 16.36 -0.79
C GLU A 116 -1.82 17.02 -0.25
N GLY A 117 -2.66 16.25 0.43
CA GLY A 117 -3.89 16.78 0.99
C GLY A 117 -4.65 15.72 1.76
N ARG A 118 -5.75 16.14 2.35
CA ARG A 118 -6.64 15.23 3.08
C ARG A 118 -7.63 14.60 2.13
N LEU A 119 -7.76 13.29 2.20
CA LEU A 119 -8.77 12.55 1.42
C LEU A 119 -10.12 12.73 2.09
N GLU A 120 -10.94 13.64 1.57
CA GLU A 120 -12.26 13.90 2.14
C GLU A 120 -13.27 12.83 1.76
N HIS A 121 -13.16 12.33 0.54
CA HIS A 121 -14.14 11.41 0.00
C HIS A 121 -13.55 10.54 -1.09
N PHE A 122 -14.01 9.31 -1.16
CA PHE A 122 -13.69 8.40 -2.25
C PHE A 122 -14.98 7.65 -2.65
N ALA A 123 -15.40 7.79 -3.90
CA ALA A 123 -16.54 7.09 -4.43
C ALA A 123 -16.41 6.95 -5.94
N GLU A 124 -16.91 5.84 -6.47
CA GLU A 124 -16.98 5.59 -7.93
C GLU A 124 -15.64 5.78 -8.63
N GLY A 125 -14.53 5.38 -7.98
CA GLY A 125 -13.21 5.48 -8.54
C GLY A 125 -12.63 6.89 -8.55
N ARG A 126 -13.20 7.82 -7.79
CA ARG A 126 -12.72 9.20 -7.69
C ARG A 126 -12.36 9.57 -6.27
N LEU A 127 -11.19 10.22 -6.14
CA LEU A 127 -10.72 10.79 -4.89
C LEU A 127 -11.03 12.29 -4.87
N THR A 128 -11.57 12.78 -3.76
CA THR A 128 -11.69 14.21 -3.51
C THR A 128 -10.69 14.58 -2.43
N LEU A 129 -9.69 15.38 -2.80
CA LEU A 129 -8.64 15.84 -1.89
C LEU A 129 -8.85 17.28 -1.50
N ASP A 130 -8.69 17.58 -0.21
CA ASP A 130 -8.59 18.96 0.27
C ASP A 130 -7.11 19.31 0.31
N ILE A 131 -6.67 20.16 -0.62
CA ILE A 131 -5.28 20.58 -0.75
C ILE A 131 -5.03 21.97 -0.15
N THR A 132 -5.98 22.48 0.60
CA THR A 132 -5.90 23.82 1.18
C THR A 132 -4.66 24.01 2.06
N GLU A 133 -4.34 23.00 2.89
CA GLU A 133 -3.18 23.07 3.78
C GLU A 133 -1.84 23.00 3.05
N ALA A 134 -1.79 22.26 1.93
CA ALA A 134 -0.56 22.11 1.17
C ALA A 134 -0.11 23.42 0.52
N ARG A 135 -1.02 24.38 0.39
CA ARG A 135 -0.76 25.68 -0.21
C ARG A 135 -0.62 26.81 0.81
N LYS A 136 -0.24 26.52 2.04
CA LYS A 136 -0.05 27.55 3.07
C LYS A 136 0.93 28.65 2.66
N LYS A 137 1.84 28.39 1.73
CA LYS A 137 2.76 29.39 1.19
C LYS A 137 2.08 30.38 0.25
N PHE A 138 0.92 30.03 -0.28
CA PHE A 138 0.14 30.87 -1.19
C PHE A 138 -1.24 31.09 -0.59
N ARG A 139 -1.31 31.64 0.59
CA ARG A 139 -2.57 31.80 1.34
C ARG A 139 -3.79 31.92 0.42
N PRO A 140 -4.65 30.88 0.32
CA PRO A 140 -5.90 31.05 -0.41
C PRO A 140 -6.72 32.15 0.28
N LYS A 141 -7.56 32.81 -0.48
CA LYS A 141 -8.47 33.81 0.11
C LYS A 141 -9.26 33.12 1.22
N GLU A 142 -9.42 33.84 2.34
CA GLU A 142 -10.16 33.33 3.48
C GLU A 142 -11.49 32.70 3.06
N GLY A 143 -11.75 31.50 3.55
CA GLY A 143 -13.00 30.79 3.31
C GLY A 143 -13.05 29.92 2.06
N THR A 144 -11.98 29.85 1.26
CA THR A 144 -11.96 28.99 0.08
C THR A 144 -11.14 27.73 0.36
N ALA A 145 -11.84 26.61 0.61
CA ALA A 145 -11.18 25.32 0.61
C ALA A 145 -10.90 24.92 -0.84
N GLU A 146 -9.66 24.56 -1.15
CA GLU A 146 -9.33 24.02 -2.44
C GLU A 146 -9.53 22.50 -2.44
N ARG A 147 -10.45 22.04 -3.24
CA ARG A 147 -10.71 20.62 -3.44
C ARG A 147 -10.34 20.23 -4.85
N LEU A 148 -9.71 19.06 -4.94
CA LEU A 148 -9.28 18.53 -6.22
C LEU A 148 -9.84 17.12 -6.38
N GLU A 149 -10.45 16.85 -7.54
CA GLU A 149 -10.90 15.50 -7.87
C GLU A 149 -9.87 14.81 -8.75
N ILE A 150 -9.50 13.60 -8.37
CA ILE A 150 -8.53 12.79 -9.09
C ILE A 150 -9.12 11.40 -9.30
N GLU A 151 -9.06 10.89 -10.52
CA GLU A 151 -9.50 9.54 -10.81
C GLU A 151 -8.47 8.53 -10.32
N LEU A 152 -8.92 7.44 -9.72
CA LEU A 152 -8.03 6.38 -9.25
C LEU A 152 -7.17 5.83 -10.39
N ALA A 153 -7.72 5.72 -11.59
CA ALA A 153 -6.98 5.27 -12.75
C ALA A 153 -5.79 6.18 -13.10
N ASN A 154 -5.83 7.44 -12.66
CA ASN A 154 -4.73 8.39 -12.88
C ASN A 154 -3.71 8.42 -11.75
N VAL A 155 -3.95 7.71 -10.67
CA VAL A 155 -2.99 7.65 -9.56
C VAL A 155 -1.87 6.68 -9.90
N GLU A 156 -0.63 7.18 -9.96
CA GLU A 156 0.55 6.35 -10.18
C GLU A 156 1.01 5.72 -8.86
N LYS A 157 1.06 6.52 -7.81
CA LYS A 157 1.39 6.05 -6.46
C LYS A 157 0.78 6.97 -5.42
N ALA A 158 0.44 6.41 -4.28
CA ALA A 158 -0.10 7.16 -3.15
C ALA A 158 0.35 6.51 -1.84
N ASN A 159 0.52 7.33 -0.82
CA ASN A 159 0.83 6.84 0.52
C ASN A 159 0.28 7.78 1.58
N LEU A 160 0.07 7.23 2.77
CA LEU A 160 -0.36 8.03 3.92
C LEU A 160 0.78 8.95 4.38
N VAL A 161 0.39 10.13 4.84
CA VAL A 161 1.33 11.07 5.48
C VAL A 161 1.06 11.02 6.98
N PRO A 162 2.08 10.71 7.80
CA PRO A 162 1.88 10.70 9.25
C PRO A 162 1.43 12.05 9.76
N GLU A 163 0.39 12.04 10.60
CA GLU A 163 -0.08 13.23 11.31
C GLU A 163 0.40 13.13 12.76
N ILE A 164 1.20 14.11 13.15
CA ILE A 164 1.76 14.16 14.50
C ILE A 164 0.99 15.16 15.34
#